data_46379b1a4792b4f7ea54acfc55c376b0
#
_entry.id   46379b1a4792b4f7ea54acfc55c376b0
#
_cell.length_a   1.000
_cell.length_b   1.000
_cell.length_c   1.000
_cell.angle_alpha   90.00
_cell.angle_beta   90.00
_cell.angle_gamma   90.00
#
_symmetry.space_group_name_H-M   'P 1'
#
loop_
_entity.id
_entity.type
_entity.pdbx_description
1 polymer ?
#
loop_
_entity_poly.entity_id
_entity_poly.type
_entity_poly.pdbx_seq_one_letter_code
_entity_poly.pdbx_strand_id
1 'polypeptide(L)'
;MNKYCLDLRIRSIEQIHERYALIRLTDDNAPLPPMLPGQFVEVKVDNSPSTFLRRPISIHFFDPVANELWLLVAAVGEGTRRLVTMREGEFLNCLLPLGNGFTLPKTVGERFLLIGGGVGVAPLLFLGSEIQKKGGTPTILLGARTGKDLLEVDMFRKVGDVVFTTEDGSEGEKGFVTNHSILNQERFDKICTCGPLPMMMAVARYAAHANIDCEVSLENMMACGLGACLCCVEKTTEGNLCVCKEGPVFNTKKLLWQS
;
A
#
# COMPACT_ATOMS: atom_id res chain seq x y z
N MET A 1 17.23 -6.97 -6.39
CA MET A 1 16.25 -8.08 -6.28
C MET A 1 15.86 -8.53 -7.67
N ASN A 2 15.80 -9.83 -7.92
CA ASN A 2 15.34 -10.36 -9.22
C ASN A 2 13.86 -10.06 -9.42
N LYS A 3 13.47 -9.87 -10.69
CA LYS A 3 12.09 -9.66 -11.10
C LYS A 3 11.62 -10.87 -11.91
N TYR A 4 10.38 -11.27 -11.70
CA TYR A 4 9.80 -12.46 -12.28
C TYR A 4 8.53 -12.10 -13.03
N CYS A 5 8.24 -12.82 -14.09
CA CYS A 5 6.96 -12.76 -14.79
C CYS A 5 6.30 -14.13 -14.61
N LEU A 6 5.27 -14.18 -13.76
CA LEU A 6 4.65 -15.44 -13.32
C LEU A 6 3.17 -15.43 -13.65
N ASP A 7 2.63 -16.60 -14.03
CA ASP A 7 1.19 -16.85 -14.12
C ASP A 7 0.72 -17.44 -12.79
N LEU A 8 0.12 -16.60 -11.95
CA LEU A 8 -0.31 -16.97 -10.61
C LEU A 8 -1.79 -17.36 -10.63
N ARG A 9 -2.11 -18.49 -9.99
CA ARG A 9 -3.50 -18.94 -9.87
C ARG A 9 -4.23 -18.15 -8.79
N ILE A 10 -5.44 -17.73 -9.09
CA ILE A 10 -6.36 -17.14 -8.13
C ILE A 10 -6.84 -18.23 -7.18
N ARG A 11 -6.49 -18.10 -5.91
CA ARG A 11 -6.89 -19.01 -4.85
C ARG A 11 -8.24 -18.63 -4.24
N SER A 12 -8.49 -17.34 -4.12
CA SER A 12 -9.79 -16.79 -3.74
C SER A 12 -9.93 -15.34 -4.16
N ILE A 13 -11.18 -14.90 -4.35
CA ILE A 13 -11.56 -13.49 -4.47
C ILE A 13 -12.68 -13.23 -3.46
N GLU A 14 -12.45 -12.25 -2.59
CA GLU A 14 -13.39 -11.85 -1.55
C GLU A 14 -13.80 -10.39 -1.77
N GLN A 15 -15.10 -10.13 -1.90
CA GLN A 15 -15.62 -8.77 -1.96
C GLN A 15 -15.60 -8.16 -0.56
N ILE A 16 -14.69 -7.23 -0.31
CA ILE A 16 -14.53 -6.56 0.98
C ILE A 16 -15.51 -5.39 1.13
N HIS A 17 -15.80 -4.71 0.02
CA HIS A 17 -16.68 -3.56 -0.05
C HIS A 17 -17.22 -3.45 -1.48
N GLU A 18 -18.24 -2.63 -1.74
CA GLU A 18 -18.83 -2.46 -3.09
C GLU A 18 -17.81 -2.23 -4.20
N ARG A 19 -16.70 -1.56 -3.88
CA ARG A 19 -15.64 -1.21 -4.84
C ARG A 19 -14.29 -1.86 -4.59
N TYR A 20 -14.16 -2.71 -3.57
CA TYR A 20 -12.88 -3.31 -3.18
C TYR A 20 -12.99 -4.82 -3.08
N ALA A 21 -12.06 -5.51 -3.71
CA ALA A 21 -11.92 -6.96 -3.58
C ALA A 21 -10.50 -7.34 -3.15
N LEU A 22 -10.41 -8.33 -2.31
CA LEU A 22 -9.17 -8.99 -1.93
C LEU A 22 -8.97 -10.21 -2.82
N ILE A 23 -7.89 -10.21 -3.60
CA ILE A 23 -7.50 -11.32 -4.47
C ILE A 23 -6.29 -12.01 -3.85
N ARG A 24 -6.41 -13.31 -3.59
CA ARG A 24 -5.30 -14.14 -3.12
C ARG A 24 -4.77 -14.99 -4.25
N LEU A 25 -3.46 -14.91 -4.47
CA LEU A 25 -2.75 -15.56 -5.56
C LEU A 25 -1.73 -16.54 -5.02
N THR A 26 -1.46 -17.62 -5.74
CA THR A 26 -0.43 -18.60 -5.44
C THR A 26 0.27 -19.10 -6.70
N ASP A 27 1.48 -19.59 -6.56
CA ASP A 27 2.13 -20.44 -7.56
C ASP A 27 2.04 -21.89 -7.06
N ASP A 28 1.43 -22.75 -7.85
CA ASP A 28 1.26 -24.18 -7.48
C ASP A 28 2.53 -25.00 -7.72
N ASN A 29 3.52 -24.45 -8.44
CA ASN A 29 4.69 -25.19 -8.90
C ASN A 29 5.97 -24.82 -8.17
N ALA A 30 6.03 -23.60 -7.59
CA ALA A 30 7.22 -23.07 -6.94
C ALA A 30 6.89 -22.11 -5.79
N PRO A 31 7.78 -21.94 -4.82
CA PRO A 31 7.66 -20.85 -3.85
C PRO A 31 7.69 -19.50 -4.53
N LEU A 32 6.78 -18.60 -4.12
CA LEU A 32 6.80 -17.21 -4.54
C LEU A 32 8.12 -16.53 -4.11
N PRO A 33 8.66 -15.62 -4.91
CA PRO A 33 9.87 -14.90 -4.55
C PRO A 33 9.66 -14.06 -3.29
N PRO A 34 10.71 -13.81 -2.48
CA PRO A 34 10.61 -12.94 -1.32
C PRO A 34 10.20 -11.54 -1.73
N MET A 35 9.30 -10.95 -0.93
CA MET A 35 8.71 -9.64 -1.15
C MET A 35 8.89 -8.76 0.08
N LEU A 36 8.90 -7.43 -0.10
CA LEU A 36 9.01 -6.45 0.97
C LEU A 36 7.74 -5.59 1.03
N PRO A 37 7.32 -5.15 2.24
CA PRO A 37 6.17 -4.27 2.38
C PRO A 37 6.42 -2.93 1.68
N GLY A 38 5.43 -2.47 0.92
CA GLY A 38 5.54 -1.28 0.07
C GLY A 38 5.89 -1.57 -1.38
N GLN A 39 6.33 -2.77 -1.72
CA GLN A 39 6.49 -3.20 -3.12
C GLN A 39 5.12 -3.42 -3.79
N PHE A 40 5.12 -3.53 -5.10
CA PHE A 40 3.93 -3.72 -5.91
C PHE A 40 4.14 -4.78 -7.00
N VAL A 41 3.07 -5.13 -7.67
CA VAL A 41 3.05 -6.00 -8.85
C VAL A 41 2.42 -5.28 -10.03
N GLU A 42 2.87 -5.58 -11.24
CA GLU A 42 2.23 -5.16 -12.48
C GLU A 42 1.39 -6.31 -13.03
N VAL A 43 0.07 -6.22 -12.90
CA VAL A 43 -0.89 -7.25 -13.30
C VAL A 43 -1.32 -7.03 -14.74
N LYS A 44 -1.20 -8.07 -15.58
CA LYS A 44 -1.79 -8.08 -16.93
C LYS A 44 -3.29 -8.30 -16.81
N VAL A 45 -4.06 -7.54 -17.57
CA VAL A 45 -5.51 -7.64 -17.58
C VAL A 45 -5.97 -8.23 -18.92
N ASP A 46 -6.32 -9.50 -18.90
CA ASP A 46 -6.85 -10.17 -20.09
C ASP A 46 -8.35 -9.95 -20.21
N ASN A 47 -8.87 -10.04 -21.45
CA ASN A 47 -10.30 -9.83 -21.77
C ASN A 47 -10.81 -8.42 -21.38
N SER A 48 -9.96 -7.41 -21.54
CA SER A 48 -10.28 -5.99 -21.37
C SER A 48 -9.70 -5.21 -22.57
N PRO A 49 -10.42 -5.11 -23.70
CA PRO A 49 -9.87 -4.61 -24.98
C PRO A 49 -9.30 -3.20 -24.93
N SER A 50 -9.78 -2.33 -24.03
CA SER A 50 -9.26 -0.97 -23.84
C SER A 50 -8.15 -0.88 -22.79
N THR A 51 -7.79 -2.00 -22.14
CA THR A 51 -6.74 -2.04 -21.11
C THR A 51 -5.43 -2.57 -21.70
N PHE A 52 -4.67 -1.70 -22.37
CA PHE A 52 -3.43 -2.09 -23.03
C PHE A 52 -2.23 -2.28 -22.08
N LEU A 53 -2.20 -1.55 -20.98
CA LEU A 53 -1.10 -1.59 -20.02
C LEU A 53 -1.47 -2.45 -18.81
N ARG A 54 -0.44 -3.03 -18.19
CA ARG A 54 -0.58 -3.67 -16.88
C ARG A 54 -1.10 -2.68 -15.85
N ARG A 55 -1.59 -3.17 -14.73
CA ARG A 55 -2.06 -2.37 -13.60
C ARG A 55 -1.13 -2.55 -12.42
N PRO A 56 -0.52 -1.46 -11.93
CA PRO A 56 0.26 -1.51 -10.69
C PRO A 56 -0.68 -1.69 -9.51
N ILE A 57 -0.46 -2.74 -8.73
CA ILE A 57 -1.22 -3.05 -7.52
C ILE A 57 -0.23 -3.29 -6.40
N SER A 58 -0.40 -2.58 -5.28
CA SER A 58 0.43 -2.76 -4.08
C SER A 58 0.31 -4.18 -3.54
N ILE A 59 1.42 -4.75 -3.09
CA ILE A 59 1.41 -5.99 -2.32
C ILE A 59 0.74 -5.70 -0.99
N HIS A 60 -0.46 -6.25 -0.81
CA HIS A 60 -1.25 -6.07 0.40
C HIS A 60 -0.75 -6.95 1.54
N PHE A 61 -0.44 -8.21 1.22
CA PHE A 61 0.18 -9.14 2.14
C PHE A 61 0.97 -10.20 1.36
N PHE A 62 1.99 -10.75 2.01
CA PHE A 62 2.74 -11.89 1.51
C PHE A 62 2.93 -12.90 2.63
N ASP A 63 2.41 -14.11 2.42
CA ASP A 63 2.59 -15.23 3.31
C ASP A 63 3.48 -16.30 2.66
N PRO A 64 4.76 -16.37 3.04
CA PRO A 64 5.67 -17.36 2.46
C PRO A 64 5.37 -18.81 2.92
N VAL A 65 4.67 -18.99 4.04
CA VAL A 65 4.30 -20.33 4.55
C VAL A 65 3.12 -20.90 3.78
N ALA A 66 2.09 -20.08 3.57
CA ALA A 66 0.93 -20.45 2.75
C ALA A 66 1.22 -20.36 1.24
N ASN A 67 2.37 -19.81 0.83
CA ASN A 67 2.73 -19.46 -0.54
C ASN A 67 1.69 -18.56 -1.20
N GLU A 68 1.27 -17.49 -0.50
CA GLU A 68 0.22 -16.59 -0.94
C GLU A 68 0.68 -15.15 -1.08
N LEU A 69 0.28 -14.53 -2.19
CA LEU A 69 0.33 -13.10 -2.46
C LEU A 69 -1.09 -12.54 -2.43
N TRP A 70 -1.33 -11.52 -1.61
CA TRP A 70 -2.62 -10.85 -1.50
C TRP A 70 -2.58 -9.48 -2.15
N LEU A 71 -3.63 -9.17 -2.91
CA LEU A 71 -3.81 -7.89 -3.60
C LEU A 71 -5.16 -7.30 -3.23
N LEU A 72 -5.17 -6.11 -2.63
CA LEU A 72 -6.39 -5.34 -2.39
C LEU A 72 -6.64 -4.43 -3.60
N VAL A 73 -7.68 -4.71 -4.36
CA VAL A 73 -7.96 -4.07 -5.65
C VAL A 73 -9.19 -3.16 -5.56
N ALA A 74 -9.00 -1.88 -5.91
CA ALA A 74 -10.09 -0.93 -6.07
C ALA A 74 -10.64 -0.98 -7.51
N ALA A 75 -11.93 -1.23 -7.69
CA ALA A 75 -12.61 -1.30 -8.98
C ALA A 75 -12.91 0.10 -9.55
N VAL A 76 -11.88 0.89 -9.83
CA VAL A 76 -12.00 2.31 -10.27
C VAL A 76 -11.95 2.49 -11.78
N GLY A 77 -11.18 1.67 -12.49
CA GLY A 77 -11.01 1.71 -13.95
C GLY A 77 -11.49 0.43 -14.61
N GLU A 78 -11.55 0.39 -15.93
CA GLU A 78 -12.00 -0.79 -16.68
C GLU A 78 -11.17 -2.04 -16.34
N GLY A 79 -9.84 -1.93 -16.36
CA GLY A 79 -8.96 -3.04 -16.01
C GLY A 79 -9.17 -3.56 -14.60
N THR A 80 -9.24 -2.69 -13.59
CA THR A 80 -9.47 -3.13 -12.21
C THR A 80 -10.88 -3.65 -11.98
N ARG A 81 -11.91 -3.12 -12.68
CA ARG A 81 -13.25 -3.73 -12.71
C ARG A 81 -13.22 -5.14 -13.29
N ARG A 82 -12.42 -5.39 -14.34
CA ARG A 82 -12.25 -6.75 -14.88
C ARG A 82 -11.57 -7.67 -13.87
N LEU A 83 -10.52 -7.21 -13.18
CA LEU A 83 -9.81 -8.02 -12.18
C LEU A 83 -10.73 -8.51 -11.06
N VAL A 84 -11.59 -7.65 -10.51
CA VAL A 84 -12.49 -8.03 -9.41
C VAL A 84 -13.65 -8.94 -9.82
N THR A 85 -13.86 -9.15 -11.14
CA THR A 85 -14.86 -10.13 -11.67
C THR A 85 -14.26 -11.47 -12.05
N MET A 86 -12.95 -11.66 -11.86
CA MET A 86 -12.32 -12.95 -12.09
C MET A 86 -12.76 -13.98 -11.06
N ARG A 87 -12.41 -15.23 -11.27
CA ARG A 87 -12.88 -16.36 -10.44
C ARG A 87 -11.71 -17.15 -9.90
N GLU A 88 -11.95 -17.85 -8.82
CA GLU A 88 -11.06 -18.88 -8.31
C GLU A 88 -10.69 -19.88 -9.41
N GLY A 89 -9.40 -20.26 -9.47
CA GLY A 89 -8.84 -21.15 -10.49
C GLY A 89 -8.38 -20.45 -11.77
N GLU A 90 -8.81 -19.21 -12.07
CA GLU A 90 -8.25 -18.41 -13.17
C GLU A 90 -6.82 -17.97 -12.85
N PHE A 91 -6.08 -17.57 -13.88
CA PHE A 91 -4.68 -17.14 -13.74
C PHE A 91 -4.52 -15.64 -14.01
N LEU A 92 -3.65 -15.01 -13.22
CA LEU A 92 -3.18 -13.65 -13.42
C LEU A 92 -1.69 -13.65 -13.75
N ASN A 93 -1.33 -13.08 -14.89
CA ASN A 93 0.06 -12.86 -15.25
C ASN A 93 0.58 -11.62 -14.51
N CYS A 94 1.54 -11.81 -13.62
CA CYS A 94 2.11 -10.80 -12.73
C CYS A 94 3.60 -10.60 -12.97
N LEU A 95 4.03 -9.35 -13.13
CA LEU A 95 5.44 -8.98 -13.05
C LEU A 95 5.72 -8.52 -11.62
N LEU A 96 6.60 -9.22 -10.89
CA LEU A 96 6.82 -9.03 -9.44
C LEU A 96 8.20 -9.52 -8.97
N PRO A 97 8.65 -9.15 -7.74
CA PRO A 97 8.23 -7.97 -7.03
C PRO A 97 8.85 -6.71 -7.67
N LEU A 98 8.16 -5.58 -7.59
CA LEU A 98 8.60 -4.33 -8.18
C LEU A 98 8.76 -3.22 -7.13
N GLY A 99 9.67 -2.30 -7.39
CA GLY A 99 9.94 -1.15 -6.53
C GLY A 99 10.69 -1.49 -5.24
N ASN A 100 10.81 -0.48 -4.39
CA ASN A 100 11.46 -0.53 -3.08
C ASN A 100 10.40 -0.47 -1.97
N GLY A 101 10.66 -1.16 -0.86
CA GLY A 101 9.74 -1.21 0.27
C GLY A 101 10.00 -0.11 1.30
N PHE A 102 9.12 -0.06 2.31
CA PHE A 102 9.28 0.77 3.50
C PHE A 102 10.48 0.33 4.35
N THR A 103 11.06 1.29 5.07
CA THR A 103 12.07 1.01 6.08
C THR A 103 11.44 0.29 7.28
N LEU A 104 12.03 -0.84 7.66
CA LEU A 104 11.62 -1.60 8.83
C LEU A 104 12.37 -1.16 10.11
N PRO A 105 11.88 -1.51 11.32
CA PRO A 105 12.55 -1.20 12.57
C PRO A 105 14.01 -1.65 12.59
N LYS A 106 14.87 -0.82 13.11
CA LYS A 106 16.30 -1.10 13.34
C LYS A 106 16.55 -1.61 14.77
N THR A 107 15.71 -1.18 15.70
CA THR A 107 15.78 -1.55 17.12
C THR A 107 14.41 -2.03 17.60
N VAL A 108 14.44 -2.89 18.63
CA VAL A 108 13.20 -3.37 19.28
C VAL A 108 12.54 -2.18 20.00
N GLY A 109 11.22 -2.11 19.91
CA GLY A 109 10.42 -1.07 20.57
C GLY A 109 10.26 0.22 19.75
N GLU A 110 10.85 0.35 18.55
CA GLU A 110 10.55 1.50 17.67
C GLU A 110 9.06 1.61 17.39
N ARG A 111 8.53 2.82 17.55
CA ARG A 111 7.10 3.12 17.42
C ARG A 111 6.80 3.70 16.05
N PHE A 112 6.00 2.97 15.30
CA PHE A 112 5.59 3.34 13.94
C PHE A 112 4.14 3.78 13.92
N LEU A 113 3.85 4.90 13.27
CA LEU A 113 2.48 5.29 12.93
C LEU A 113 2.24 5.05 11.43
N LEU A 114 1.31 4.13 11.14
CA LEU A 114 0.90 3.78 9.79
C LEU A 114 -0.41 4.49 9.47
N ILE A 115 -0.39 5.43 8.52
CA ILE A 115 -1.56 6.24 8.19
C ILE A 115 -2.06 5.86 6.80
N GLY A 116 -3.29 5.37 6.71
CA GLY A 116 -3.89 4.92 5.45
C GLY A 116 -5.25 5.54 5.17
N GLY A 117 -5.55 5.78 3.89
CA GLY A 117 -6.85 6.27 3.45
C GLY A 117 -7.36 5.58 2.20
N GLY A 118 -8.60 5.08 2.22
CA GLY A 118 -9.18 4.33 1.11
C GLY A 118 -8.33 3.10 0.74
N VAL A 119 -8.13 2.84 -0.57
CA VAL A 119 -7.28 1.71 -1.02
C VAL A 119 -5.81 1.86 -0.64
N GLY A 120 -5.36 3.06 -0.28
CA GLY A 120 -3.99 3.29 0.21
C GLY A 120 -3.64 2.57 1.51
N VAL A 121 -4.60 1.95 2.18
CA VAL A 121 -4.33 1.02 3.29
C VAL A 121 -3.62 -0.26 2.82
N ALA A 122 -3.69 -0.58 1.51
CA ALA A 122 -3.20 -1.83 0.96
C ALA A 122 -1.75 -2.18 1.36
N PRO A 123 -0.73 -1.33 1.18
CA PRO A 123 0.65 -1.69 1.53
C PRO A 123 0.92 -1.71 3.04
N LEU A 124 -0.01 -1.22 3.87
CA LEU A 124 0.22 -1.01 5.31
C LEU A 124 -0.04 -2.26 6.15
N LEU A 125 -0.87 -3.21 5.69
CA LEU A 125 -1.11 -4.46 6.42
C LEU A 125 0.16 -5.31 6.50
N PHE A 126 0.81 -5.53 5.36
CA PHE A 126 2.07 -6.24 5.30
C PHE A 126 3.17 -5.51 6.09
N LEU A 127 3.22 -4.18 5.98
CA LEU A 127 4.15 -3.36 6.75
C LEU A 127 3.96 -3.54 8.26
N GLY A 128 2.73 -3.44 8.76
CA GLY A 128 2.42 -3.65 10.19
C GLY A 128 2.88 -5.01 10.69
N SER A 129 2.61 -6.08 9.92
CA SER A 129 3.05 -7.44 10.24
C SER A 129 4.58 -7.54 10.32
N GLU A 130 5.31 -6.98 9.37
CA GLU A 130 6.78 -7.04 9.34
C GLU A 130 7.41 -6.16 10.45
N ILE A 131 6.81 -5.01 10.78
CA ILE A 131 7.23 -4.20 11.94
C ILE A 131 7.12 -5.01 13.22
N GLN A 132 5.98 -5.67 13.45
CA GLN A 132 5.73 -6.49 14.63
C GLN A 132 6.73 -7.65 14.72
N LYS A 133 6.97 -8.37 13.63
CA LYS A 133 7.96 -9.45 13.54
C LYS A 133 9.39 -9.00 13.86
N LYS A 134 9.71 -7.72 13.56
CA LYS A 134 11.00 -7.09 13.86
C LYS A 134 11.06 -6.51 15.29
N GLY A 135 10.02 -6.67 16.09
CA GLY A 135 9.94 -6.16 17.46
C GLY A 135 9.61 -4.67 17.57
N GLY A 136 9.17 -4.04 16.50
CA GLY A 136 8.61 -2.69 16.52
C GLY A 136 7.15 -2.69 16.98
N THR A 137 6.62 -1.50 17.28
CA THR A 137 5.23 -1.31 17.74
C THR A 137 4.48 -0.48 16.70
N PRO A 138 3.65 -1.11 15.84
CA PRO A 138 2.82 -0.39 14.88
C PRO A 138 1.53 0.10 15.51
N THR A 139 1.21 1.37 15.32
CA THR A 139 -0.10 1.97 15.50
C THR A 139 -0.65 2.33 14.14
N ILE A 140 -1.90 1.97 13.85
CA ILE A 140 -2.53 2.14 12.55
C ILE A 140 -3.64 3.18 12.66
N LEU A 141 -3.53 4.28 11.93
CA LEU A 141 -4.56 5.31 11.81
C LEU A 141 -5.23 5.21 10.44
N LEU A 142 -6.47 4.75 10.41
CA LEU A 142 -7.25 4.62 9.19
C LEU A 142 -8.19 5.81 9.04
N GLY A 143 -8.12 6.46 7.87
CA GLY A 143 -9.00 7.55 7.49
C GLY A 143 -10.00 7.12 6.41
N ALA A 144 -11.27 7.50 6.59
CA ALA A 144 -12.33 7.22 5.62
C ALA A 144 -13.36 8.37 5.59
N ARG A 145 -14.26 8.36 4.59
CA ARG A 145 -15.39 9.30 4.57
C ARG A 145 -16.41 8.94 5.63
N THR A 146 -16.72 7.67 5.74
CA THR A 146 -17.68 7.13 6.70
C THR A 146 -17.12 5.85 7.32
N GLY A 147 -17.69 5.40 8.44
CA GLY A 147 -17.29 4.14 9.08
C GLY A 147 -17.45 2.91 8.17
N LYS A 148 -18.40 2.96 7.22
CA LYS A 148 -18.61 1.88 6.23
C LYS A 148 -17.47 1.77 5.21
N ASP A 149 -16.74 2.86 4.99
CA ASP A 149 -15.61 2.91 4.06
C ASP A 149 -14.28 2.47 4.71
N LEU A 150 -14.28 2.14 6.00
CA LEU A 150 -13.11 1.58 6.70
C LEU A 150 -12.87 0.15 6.23
N LEU A 151 -11.70 -0.11 5.67
CA LEU A 151 -11.36 -1.40 5.06
C LEU A 151 -10.58 -2.27 6.04
N GLU A 152 -10.93 -3.56 6.12
CA GLU A 152 -10.17 -4.64 6.76
C GLU A 152 -9.71 -4.36 8.20
N VAL A 153 -10.51 -3.63 8.97
CA VAL A 153 -10.21 -3.23 10.35
C VAL A 153 -9.74 -4.41 11.22
N ASP A 154 -10.41 -5.56 11.13
CA ASP A 154 -10.06 -6.75 11.92
C ASP A 154 -8.72 -7.36 11.51
N MET A 155 -8.31 -7.20 10.26
CA MET A 155 -6.98 -7.62 9.82
C MET A 155 -5.90 -6.70 10.39
N PHE A 156 -6.15 -5.38 10.37
CA PHE A 156 -5.23 -4.41 10.97
C PHE A 156 -5.08 -4.57 12.48
N ARG A 157 -6.16 -4.91 13.20
CA ARG A 157 -6.11 -5.21 14.65
C ARG A 157 -5.20 -6.40 15.01
N LYS A 158 -4.94 -7.30 14.06
CA LYS A 158 -4.00 -8.41 14.28
C LYS A 158 -2.53 -7.98 14.22
N VAL A 159 -2.25 -6.84 13.62
CA VAL A 159 -0.89 -6.37 13.37
C VAL A 159 -0.54 -5.08 14.11
N GLY A 160 -1.43 -4.52 14.93
CA GLY A 160 -1.15 -3.36 15.76
C GLY A 160 -2.40 -2.71 16.35
N ASP A 161 -2.20 -1.66 17.12
CA ASP A 161 -3.29 -0.84 17.66
C ASP A 161 -3.92 -0.02 16.54
N VAL A 162 -5.26 -0.02 16.46
CA VAL A 162 -5.99 0.64 15.37
C VAL A 162 -6.86 1.76 15.90
N VAL A 163 -6.72 2.93 15.32
CA VAL A 163 -7.54 4.12 15.57
C VAL A 163 -8.09 4.66 14.25
N PHE A 164 -9.16 5.45 14.31
CA PHE A 164 -9.90 5.87 13.12
C PHE A 164 -10.22 7.35 13.12
N THR A 165 -10.26 7.93 11.90
CA THR A 165 -11.00 9.16 11.63
C THR A 165 -12.01 8.93 10.52
N THR A 166 -13.20 9.48 10.66
CA THR A 166 -14.16 9.58 9.56
C THR A 166 -14.60 11.04 9.37
N GLU A 167 -14.76 11.45 8.11
CA GLU A 167 -15.11 12.84 7.82
C GLU A 167 -16.48 13.22 8.42
N ASP A 168 -17.42 12.26 8.44
CA ASP A 168 -18.75 12.44 9.02
C ASP A 168 -18.83 12.19 10.54
N GLY A 169 -17.80 11.56 11.13
CA GLY A 169 -17.75 11.20 12.55
C GLY A 169 -18.57 9.96 12.91
N SER A 170 -18.89 9.12 11.94
CA SER A 170 -19.65 7.88 12.16
C SER A 170 -18.84 6.78 12.83
N GLU A 171 -17.50 6.85 12.78
CA GLU A 171 -16.58 5.92 13.46
C GLU A 171 -15.31 6.67 13.83
N GLY A 172 -14.79 6.44 15.06
CA GLY A 172 -13.60 7.10 15.57
C GLY A 172 -13.74 8.60 15.76
N GLU A 173 -12.67 9.36 15.58
CA GLU A 173 -12.70 10.82 15.67
C GLU A 173 -13.19 11.44 14.36
N LYS A 174 -13.99 12.52 14.47
CA LYS A 174 -14.49 13.26 13.31
C LYS A 174 -13.39 14.11 12.68
N GLY A 175 -13.20 13.96 11.36
CA GLY A 175 -12.29 14.80 10.59
C GLY A 175 -11.32 14.00 9.74
N PHE A 176 -10.20 14.64 9.38
CA PHE A 176 -9.11 14.02 8.62
C PHE A 176 -8.09 13.35 9.54
N VAL A 177 -7.27 12.46 9.00
CA VAL A 177 -6.23 11.75 9.77
C VAL A 177 -5.29 12.70 10.54
N THR A 178 -5.03 13.89 10.03
CA THR A 178 -4.23 14.92 10.70
C THR A 178 -4.95 15.65 11.84
N ASN A 179 -6.24 15.39 12.05
CA ASN A 179 -7.00 15.93 13.19
C ASN A 179 -7.03 14.97 14.39
N HIS A 180 -6.66 13.69 14.21
CA HIS A 180 -6.75 12.70 15.26
C HIS A 180 -5.89 13.06 16.47
N SER A 181 -6.46 12.93 17.67
CA SER A 181 -5.84 13.31 18.94
C SER A 181 -4.53 12.58 19.24
N ILE A 182 -4.38 11.35 18.72
CA ILE A 182 -3.18 10.50 18.90
C ILE A 182 -1.89 11.22 18.47
N LEU A 183 -1.98 12.09 17.47
CA LEU A 183 -0.84 12.87 16.96
C LEU A 183 -0.27 13.83 17.99
N ASN A 184 -1.07 14.24 18.99
CA ASN A 184 -0.66 15.11 20.08
C ASN A 184 -0.43 14.35 21.40
N GLN A 185 -0.97 13.13 21.51
CA GLN A 185 -0.91 12.34 22.74
C GLN A 185 0.28 11.39 22.78
N GLU A 186 0.73 10.92 21.60
CA GLU A 186 1.78 9.93 21.50
C GLU A 186 2.96 10.41 20.66
N ARG A 187 4.11 9.81 20.91
CA ARG A 187 5.32 10.04 20.11
C ARG A 187 5.62 8.81 19.27
N PHE A 188 5.97 9.03 18.02
CA PHE A 188 6.36 8.01 17.07
C PHE A 188 7.76 8.29 16.54
N ASP A 189 8.52 7.23 16.30
CA ASP A 189 9.86 7.32 15.73
C ASP A 189 9.79 7.45 14.20
N LYS A 190 8.76 6.88 13.58
CA LYS A 190 8.54 6.94 12.14
C LYS A 190 7.05 6.97 11.78
N ILE A 191 6.74 7.71 10.72
CA ILE A 191 5.43 7.71 10.08
C ILE A 191 5.56 7.10 8.70
N CYS A 192 4.65 6.17 8.35
CA CYS A 192 4.52 5.62 7.01
C CYS A 192 3.09 5.87 6.52
N THR A 193 2.92 6.39 5.31
CA THR A 193 1.58 6.73 4.82
C THR A 193 1.38 6.34 3.36
N CYS A 194 0.14 5.99 3.03
CA CYS A 194 -0.32 5.78 1.66
C CYS A 194 -1.81 6.12 1.56
N GLY A 195 -2.21 6.73 0.45
CA GLY A 195 -3.59 7.13 0.20
C GLY A 195 -3.70 8.36 -0.72
N PRO A 196 -4.80 9.08 -0.68
CA PRO A 196 -5.00 10.27 -1.51
C PRO A 196 -3.87 11.30 -1.33
N LEU A 197 -3.38 11.85 -2.46
CA LEU A 197 -2.26 12.81 -2.45
C LEU A 197 -2.44 13.96 -1.43
N PRO A 198 -3.61 14.62 -1.30
CA PRO A 198 -3.79 15.67 -0.29
C PRO A 198 -3.59 15.17 1.14
N MET A 199 -4.01 13.93 1.45
CA MET A 199 -3.80 13.30 2.74
C MET A 199 -2.32 13.09 3.01
N MET A 200 -1.60 12.45 2.06
CA MET A 200 -0.17 12.19 2.20
C MET A 200 0.64 13.48 2.37
N MET A 201 0.30 14.54 1.62
CA MET A 201 0.92 15.86 1.77
C MET A 201 0.66 16.49 3.15
N ALA A 202 -0.55 16.35 3.68
CA ALA A 202 -0.90 16.85 5.02
C ALA A 202 -0.12 16.09 6.11
N VAL A 203 -0.02 14.75 5.98
CA VAL A 203 0.78 13.90 6.88
C VAL A 203 2.26 14.26 6.80
N ALA A 204 2.80 14.47 5.60
CA ALA A 204 4.20 14.87 5.40
C ALA A 204 4.52 16.21 6.08
N ARG A 205 3.61 17.21 5.95
CA ARG A 205 3.75 18.50 6.65
C ARG A 205 3.70 18.34 8.17
N TYR A 206 2.76 17.56 8.68
CA TYR A 206 2.71 17.24 10.11
C TYR A 206 4.02 16.61 10.60
N ALA A 207 4.51 15.57 9.92
CA ALA A 207 5.74 14.88 10.27
C ALA A 207 6.97 15.83 10.27
N ALA A 208 7.05 16.72 9.27
CA ALA A 208 8.11 17.73 9.21
C ALA A 208 8.07 18.69 10.40
N HIS A 209 6.89 19.21 10.78
CA HIS A 209 6.74 20.08 11.96
C HIS A 209 7.06 19.35 13.27
N ALA A 210 6.67 18.10 13.38
CA ALA A 210 6.96 17.25 14.55
C ALA A 210 8.40 16.70 14.58
N ASN A 211 9.19 16.95 13.52
CA ASN A 211 10.53 16.39 13.32
C ASN A 211 10.56 14.86 13.38
N ILE A 212 9.54 14.21 12.80
CA ILE A 212 9.44 12.76 12.70
C ILE A 212 9.82 12.33 11.28
N ASP A 213 10.60 11.26 11.15
CA ASP A 213 10.95 10.68 9.85
C ASP A 213 9.69 10.08 9.19
N CYS A 214 9.45 10.44 7.92
CA CYS A 214 8.21 10.06 7.24
C CYS A 214 8.49 9.48 5.85
N GLU A 215 7.85 8.36 5.57
CA GLU A 215 7.85 7.70 4.27
C GLU A 215 6.45 7.65 3.69
N VAL A 216 6.36 7.86 2.38
CA VAL A 216 5.10 7.78 1.63
C VAL A 216 5.22 6.78 0.49
N SER A 217 4.16 6.03 0.23
CA SER A 217 4.06 5.19 -0.96
C SER A 217 3.26 5.93 -2.03
N LEU A 218 3.91 6.26 -3.16
CA LEU A 218 3.31 7.03 -4.25
C LEU A 218 2.55 6.12 -5.23
N GLU A 219 1.46 6.66 -5.78
CA GLU A 219 0.59 6.01 -6.77
C GLU A 219 0.64 6.76 -8.11
N ASN A 220 1.79 6.76 -8.78
CA ASN A 220 1.93 7.37 -10.10
C ASN A 220 1.41 6.42 -11.19
N MET A 221 0.93 6.99 -12.30
CA MET A 221 0.63 6.18 -13.50
C MET A 221 1.87 5.45 -13.97
N MET A 222 1.74 4.16 -14.25
CA MET A 222 2.84 3.31 -14.69
C MET A 222 2.52 2.62 -16.00
N ALA A 223 3.56 2.34 -16.80
CA ALA A 223 3.43 1.57 -18.03
C ALA A 223 4.32 0.33 -18.00
N CYS A 224 5.63 0.46 -17.73
CA CYS A 224 6.56 -0.66 -17.79
C CYS A 224 6.87 -1.30 -16.43
N GLY A 225 6.70 -0.59 -15.31
CA GLY A 225 7.10 -1.06 -13.97
C GLY A 225 8.61 -1.24 -13.75
N LEU A 226 9.46 -0.88 -14.73
CA LEU A 226 10.88 -1.24 -14.79
C LEU A 226 11.84 -0.05 -14.88
N GLY A 227 11.31 1.19 -14.89
CA GLY A 227 12.12 2.41 -15.01
C GLY A 227 12.57 2.75 -16.43
N ALA A 228 12.05 2.09 -17.48
CA ALA A 228 12.49 2.26 -18.85
C ALA A 228 11.66 3.30 -19.64
N CYS A 229 10.34 3.39 -19.39
CA CYS A 229 9.43 4.25 -20.17
C CYS A 229 9.30 5.68 -19.65
N LEU A 230 9.78 5.98 -18.45
CA LEU A 230 9.72 7.27 -17.77
C LEU A 230 8.29 7.80 -17.51
N CYS A 231 7.25 6.96 -17.64
CA CYS A 231 5.86 7.34 -17.43
C CYS A 231 5.57 7.77 -15.97
N CYS A 232 6.23 7.11 -15.02
CA CYS A 232 6.00 7.30 -13.58
C CYS A 232 7.02 8.25 -12.92
N VAL A 233 7.59 9.17 -13.66
CA VAL A 233 8.60 10.11 -13.13
C VAL A 233 7.96 11.04 -12.09
N GLU A 234 8.63 11.17 -10.95
CA GLU A 234 8.35 12.11 -9.88
C GLU A 234 9.49 13.11 -9.77
N LYS A 235 9.16 14.38 -9.58
CA LYS A 235 10.15 15.45 -9.33
C LYS A 235 10.55 15.43 -7.86
N THR A 236 11.85 15.31 -7.62
CA THR A 236 12.39 15.23 -6.26
C THR A 236 13.55 16.23 -6.07
N THR A 237 14.00 16.38 -4.84
CA THR A 237 15.21 17.16 -4.52
C THR A 237 16.49 16.56 -5.11
N GLU A 238 16.45 15.28 -5.50
CA GLU A 238 17.56 14.56 -6.13
C GLU A 238 17.41 14.51 -7.68
N GLY A 239 16.45 15.26 -8.25
CA GLY A 239 16.12 15.25 -9.67
C GLY A 239 14.87 14.41 -9.98
N ASN A 240 14.75 14.00 -11.23
CA ASN A 240 13.61 13.20 -11.70
C ASN A 240 13.86 11.71 -11.41
N LEU A 241 13.02 11.09 -10.59
CA LEU A 241 13.13 9.68 -10.23
C LEU A 241 11.92 8.88 -10.75
N CYS A 242 12.16 7.64 -11.19
CA CYS A 242 11.10 6.74 -11.64
C CYS A 242 10.47 6.04 -10.41
N VAL A 243 9.21 6.34 -10.12
CA VAL A 243 8.47 5.75 -8.96
C VAL A 243 8.50 4.23 -9.00
N CYS A 244 8.43 3.59 -10.16
CA CYS A 244 8.44 2.14 -10.27
C CYS A 244 9.80 1.48 -9.98
N LYS A 245 10.89 2.26 -9.94
CA LYS A 245 12.25 1.73 -9.75
C LYS A 245 12.90 2.25 -8.46
N GLU A 246 12.89 3.58 -8.27
CA GLU A 246 13.44 4.25 -7.09
C GLU A 246 12.44 4.32 -5.93
N GLY A 247 11.12 4.27 -6.23
CA GLY A 247 10.00 4.15 -5.29
C GLY A 247 9.40 2.73 -5.29
N PRO A 248 8.09 2.57 -5.01
CA PRO A 248 7.10 3.63 -4.78
C PRO A 248 7.24 4.35 -3.44
N VAL A 249 8.01 3.79 -2.51
CA VAL A 249 8.23 4.36 -1.20
C VAL A 249 9.36 5.39 -1.25
N PHE A 250 9.03 6.62 -0.84
CA PHE A 250 9.98 7.72 -0.73
C PHE A 250 9.96 8.33 0.67
N ASN A 251 11.13 8.72 1.16
CA ASN A 251 11.19 9.63 2.30
C ASN A 251 10.66 11.01 1.87
N THR A 252 9.78 11.60 2.66
CA THR A 252 9.14 12.89 2.32
C THR A 252 10.12 14.04 2.13
N LYS A 253 11.31 13.96 2.73
CA LYS A 253 12.38 14.94 2.55
C LYS A 253 12.92 15.01 1.12
N LYS A 254 12.70 13.93 0.34
CA LYS A 254 13.09 13.90 -1.08
C LYS A 254 12.04 14.51 -2.00
N LEU A 255 10.81 14.71 -1.54
CA LEU A 255 9.69 15.21 -2.32
C LEU A 255 9.58 16.73 -2.24
N LEU A 256 9.19 17.38 -3.36
CA LEU A 256 9.01 18.83 -3.41
C LEU A 256 7.65 19.29 -2.82
N TRP A 257 7.19 18.63 -1.77
CA TRP A 257 5.89 18.88 -1.16
C TRP A 257 5.91 19.92 -0.02
N GLN A 258 7.11 20.31 0.40
CA GLN A 258 7.33 21.22 1.54
C GLN A 258 7.59 22.66 1.09
N SER A 259 7.50 22.94 -0.22
CA SER A 259 7.64 24.29 -0.78
C SER A 259 6.30 25.05 -0.81
#